data_803127eec18b8434e7ff2ac5d9e39c8e
#
_entry.id   803127eec18b8434e7ff2ac5d9e39c8e
#
_cell.length_a   1.000
_cell.length_b   1.000
_cell.length_c   1.000
_cell.angle_alpha   90.00
_cell.angle_beta   90.00
_cell.angle_gamma   90.00
#
_symmetry.space_group_name_H-M   'P 1'
#
loop_
_entity.id
_entity.type
_entity.pdbx_description
1 polymer ?
#
loop_
_entity_poly.entity_id
_entity_poly.type
_entity_poly.pdbx_seq_one_letter_code
_entity_poly.pdbx_strand_id
1 'polypeptide(L)'
;LVFLEERGVIVALDTWDLELIEKIVGATSNIDGVAGYKIGLMASLTHGLKKTVKTIRRITSKPIIYDHQKAMTDTPHIGEGFARIMRVSGVDAAIGFPHSGPRVLISWVEALRRERIIPIIGGEMTHDGFLRSEGGYICDDAPLSIYMTSADLGVEHYVLPASKIARALKYAEAISAKVNNPVFLLPGVGLDGEIDPLLSQMVSSYRNVHLILGRALMRRDLSRDHVERIIRRLGLR
;
A
#
# COMPACT_ATOMS: atom_id res chain seq x y z
N LEU A 1 -10.66 -10.58 -1.83
CA LEU A 1 -9.25 -10.35 -1.49
C LEU A 1 -8.47 -10.05 -2.77
N VAL A 2 -7.64 -8.99 -2.76
CA VAL A 2 -6.70 -8.68 -3.85
C VAL A 2 -5.54 -9.66 -3.86
N PHE A 3 -5.09 -10.05 -2.67
CA PHE A 3 -3.90 -10.89 -2.52
C PHE A 3 -4.30 -12.35 -2.34
N LEU A 4 -3.54 -13.23 -3.00
CA LEU A 4 -3.70 -14.68 -2.86
C LEU A 4 -3.03 -15.21 -1.58
N GLU A 5 -2.01 -14.50 -1.10
CA GLU A 5 -1.24 -14.83 0.10
C GLU A 5 -1.75 -14.01 1.29
N GLU A 6 -1.84 -14.63 2.46
CA GLU A 6 -2.24 -13.95 3.70
C GLU A 6 -1.15 -12.97 4.18
N ARG A 7 0.12 -13.32 3.96
CA ARG A 7 1.29 -12.52 4.32
C ARG A 7 2.28 -12.49 3.17
N GLY A 8 2.91 -11.35 2.97
CA GLY A 8 3.88 -11.24 1.90
C GLY A 8 4.48 -9.85 1.74
N VAL A 9 5.33 -9.74 0.73
CA VAL A 9 5.97 -8.49 0.32
C VAL A 9 5.23 -7.93 -0.87
N ILE A 10 4.92 -6.64 -0.82
CA ILE A 10 4.54 -5.84 -1.97
C ILE A 10 5.77 -5.06 -2.41
N VAL A 11 6.21 -5.30 -3.64
CA VAL A 11 7.38 -4.62 -4.21
C VAL A 11 6.98 -3.23 -4.69
N ALA A 12 7.51 -2.19 -4.05
CA ALA A 12 7.27 -0.81 -4.46
C ALA A 12 8.22 -0.42 -5.60
N LEU A 13 7.67 -0.17 -6.78
CA LEU A 13 8.37 0.17 -8.02
C LEU A 13 8.51 1.71 -8.13
N ASP A 14 9.16 2.32 -7.13
CA ASP A 14 9.30 3.77 -7.02
C ASP A 14 10.50 4.28 -7.86
N THR A 15 10.40 4.19 -9.19
CA THR A 15 11.38 4.65 -10.18
C THR A 15 10.70 5.13 -11.45
N TRP A 16 11.39 5.95 -12.25
CA TRP A 16 11.00 6.31 -13.63
C TRP A 16 11.59 5.38 -14.70
N ASP A 17 12.51 4.47 -14.31
CA ASP A 17 13.21 3.56 -15.23
C ASP A 17 12.37 2.30 -15.49
N LEU A 18 11.72 2.21 -16.66
CA LEU A 18 10.91 1.06 -17.04
C LEU A 18 11.72 -0.24 -17.20
N GLU A 19 12.99 -0.15 -17.64
CA GLU A 19 13.85 -1.33 -17.77
C GLU A 19 14.16 -1.91 -16.39
N LEU A 20 14.40 -1.03 -15.41
CA LEU A 20 14.58 -1.46 -14.01
C LEU A 20 13.29 -2.09 -13.46
N ILE A 21 12.11 -1.53 -13.77
CA ILE A 21 10.82 -2.13 -13.40
C ILE A 21 10.70 -3.53 -14.00
N GLU A 22 10.93 -3.71 -15.30
CA GLU A 22 10.87 -5.01 -15.96
C GLU A 22 11.82 -6.02 -15.32
N LYS A 23 13.05 -5.61 -15.04
CA LYS A 23 14.06 -6.44 -14.41
C LYS A 23 13.66 -6.90 -13.01
N ILE A 24 13.16 -5.97 -12.18
CA ILE A 24 12.74 -6.29 -10.81
C ILE A 24 11.50 -7.19 -10.81
N VAL A 25 10.51 -6.90 -11.63
CA VAL A 25 9.32 -7.75 -11.75
C VAL A 25 9.69 -9.15 -12.26
N GLY A 26 10.56 -9.23 -13.27
CA GLY A 26 11.07 -10.51 -13.77
C GLY A 26 11.79 -11.33 -12.69
N ALA A 27 12.62 -10.69 -11.87
CA ALA A 27 13.35 -11.35 -10.80
C ALA A 27 12.47 -11.79 -9.60
N THR A 28 11.28 -11.19 -9.43
CA THR A 28 10.45 -11.38 -8.22
C THR A 28 9.10 -12.03 -8.48
N SER A 29 8.62 -12.08 -9.71
CA SER A 29 7.26 -12.54 -10.05
C SER A 29 6.96 -14.00 -9.64
N ASN A 30 7.98 -14.86 -9.68
CA ASN A 30 7.87 -16.29 -9.37
C ASN A 30 8.39 -16.62 -7.95
N ILE A 31 8.57 -15.60 -7.09
CA ILE A 31 8.95 -15.82 -5.70
C ILE A 31 7.67 -15.93 -4.87
N ASP A 32 7.56 -17.04 -4.15
CA ASP A 32 6.52 -17.21 -3.16
C ASP A 32 6.77 -16.22 -2.01
N GLY A 33 5.69 -15.58 -1.47
CA GLY A 33 5.81 -14.51 -0.48
C GLY A 33 5.96 -13.12 -1.11
N VAL A 34 6.08 -12.98 -2.44
CA VAL A 34 5.85 -11.72 -3.15
C VAL A 34 4.38 -11.65 -3.54
N ALA A 35 3.61 -10.84 -2.82
CA ALA A 35 2.16 -10.77 -2.93
C ALA A 35 1.67 -9.86 -4.06
N GLY A 36 2.47 -8.87 -4.49
CA GLY A 36 2.06 -7.92 -5.53
C GLY A 36 3.06 -6.80 -5.75
N TYR A 37 2.67 -5.83 -6.55
CA TYR A 37 3.48 -4.69 -6.96
C TYR A 37 2.75 -3.37 -6.72
N LYS A 38 3.47 -2.37 -6.23
CA LYS A 38 2.97 -1.01 -6.06
C LYS A 38 3.65 -0.09 -7.08
N ILE A 39 2.85 0.60 -7.88
CA ILE A 39 3.31 1.65 -8.80
C ILE A 39 3.10 3.00 -8.13
N GLY A 40 4.16 3.78 -8.02
CA GLY A 40 4.12 5.13 -7.51
C GLY A 40 4.02 6.22 -8.59
N LEU A 41 4.18 7.46 -8.15
CA LEU A 41 4.07 8.67 -8.94
C LEU A 41 5.07 8.73 -10.10
N MET A 42 6.34 8.36 -9.86
CA MET A 42 7.43 8.58 -10.83
C MET A 42 7.20 7.87 -12.16
N ALA A 43 6.96 6.56 -12.14
CA ALA A 43 6.69 5.81 -13.37
C ALA A 43 5.41 6.28 -14.07
N SER A 44 4.37 6.60 -13.27
CA SER A 44 3.07 6.99 -13.80
C SER A 44 3.08 8.36 -14.48
N LEU A 45 3.81 9.34 -13.97
CA LEU A 45 3.95 10.65 -14.59
C LEU A 45 4.88 10.63 -15.80
N THR A 46 5.96 9.83 -15.73
CA THR A 46 6.95 9.79 -16.83
C THR A 46 6.42 9.04 -18.05
N HIS A 47 5.71 7.92 -17.84
CA HIS A 47 5.34 7.01 -18.94
C HIS A 47 3.83 6.86 -19.14
N GLY A 48 3.03 7.39 -18.23
CA GLY A 48 1.60 7.11 -18.11
C GLY A 48 1.31 5.78 -17.40
N LEU A 49 0.32 5.80 -16.50
CA LEU A 49 -0.03 4.63 -15.68
C LEU A 49 -0.35 3.40 -16.53
N LYS A 50 -1.15 3.54 -17.60
CA LYS A 50 -1.54 2.43 -18.48
C LYS A 50 -0.34 1.73 -19.13
N LYS A 51 0.68 2.49 -19.57
CA LYS A 51 1.89 1.92 -20.17
C LYS A 51 2.70 1.17 -19.12
N THR A 52 2.86 1.75 -17.92
CA THR A 52 3.58 1.12 -16.81
C THR A 52 2.92 -0.19 -16.39
N VAL A 53 1.59 -0.20 -16.20
CA VAL A 53 0.83 -1.41 -15.88
C VAL A 53 0.99 -2.46 -16.98
N LYS A 54 0.87 -2.08 -18.26
CA LYS A 54 1.04 -3.01 -19.38
C LYS A 54 2.43 -3.66 -19.40
N THR A 55 3.46 -2.91 -19.05
CA THR A 55 4.84 -3.42 -18.91
C THR A 55 4.91 -4.53 -17.85
N ILE A 56 4.35 -4.30 -16.67
CA ILE A 56 4.32 -5.29 -15.58
C ILE A 56 3.47 -6.51 -15.95
N ARG A 57 2.29 -6.30 -16.54
CA ARG A 57 1.34 -7.37 -16.91
C ARG A 57 1.87 -8.35 -17.98
N ARG A 58 2.90 -7.98 -18.74
CA ARG A 58 3.59 -8.91 -19.66
C ARG A 58 4.35 -10.00 -18.91
N ILE A 59 4.70 -9.75 -17.64
CA ILE A 59 5.58 -10.61 -16.85
C ILE A 59 4.80 -11.36 -15.77
N THR A 60 3.76 -10.74 -15.20
CA THR A 60 3.05 -11.31 -14.04
C THR A 60 1.56 -10.99 -14.02
N SER A 61 0.78 -11.91 -13.46
CA SER A 61 -0.63 -11.71 -13.11
C SER A 61 -0.85 -11.25 -11.66
N LYS A 62 0.21 -11.14 -10.85
CA LYS A 62 0.10 -10.69 -9.45
C LYS A 62 -0.54 -9.31 -9.35
N PRO A 63 -1.22 -8.99 -8.24
CA PRO A 63 -1.91 -7.71 -8.02
C PRO A 63 -1.01 -6.50 -8.26
N ILE A 64 -1.57 -5.48 -8.91
CA ILE A 64 -0.93 -4.17 -9.10
C ILE A 64 -1.73 -3.12 -8.35
N ILE A 65 -1.08 -2.43 -7.44
CA ILE A 65 -1.61 -1.34 -6.63
C ILE A 65 -1.09 -0.02 -7.20
N TYR A 66 -1.96 0.94 -7.41
CA TYR A 66 -1.55 2.31 -7.68
C TYR A 66 -1.50 3.12 -6.39
N ASP A 67 -0.35 3.73 -6.12
CA ASP A 67 -0.10 4.58 -4.95
C ASP A 67 0.21 6.00 -5.40
N HIS A 68 -0.82 6.81 -5.51
CA HIS A 68 -0.64 8.23 -5.80
C HIS A 68 -0.36 9.06 -4.53
N GLN A 69 -0.62 8.51 -3.37
CA GLN A 69 -0.59 9.13 -2.02
C GLN A 69 -1.45 10.39 -1.87
N LYS A 70 -1.59 11.20 -2.92
CA LYS A 70 -2.49 12.37 -2.98
C LYS A 70 -3.90 12.03 -3.46
N ALA A 71 -4.18 10.78 -3.83
CA ALA A 71 -5.54 10.34 -4.07
C ALA A 71 -6.38 10.56 -2.80
N MET A 72 -7.63 11.01 -3.00
CA MET A 72 -8.54 11.44 -1.94
C MET A 72 -8.15 12.73 -1.22
N THR A 73 -7.21 13.53 -1.77
CA THR A 73 -6.91 14.89 -1.31
C THR A 73 -7.45 15.96 -2.28
N ASP A 74 -8.27 15.56 -3.24
CA ASP A 74 -8.99 16.41 -4.18
C ASP A 74 -10.48 16.53 -3.77
N THR A 75 -11.33 17.05 -4.65
CA THR A 75 -12.77 17.19 -4.42
C THR A 75 -13.52 15.87 -4.62
N PRO A 76 -14.75 15.72 -4.07
CA PRO A 76 -15.52 14.48 -4.18
C PRO A 76 -15.78 14.03 -5.62
N HIS A 77 -16.11 14.97 -6.55
CA HIS A 77 -16.49 14.63 -7.93
C HIS A 77 -15.34 14.11 -8.79
N ILE A 78 -14.08 14.41 -8.44
CA ILE A 78 -12.89 13.90 -9.16
C ILE A 78 -12.72 12.39 -8.97
N GLY A 79 -13.27 11.83 -7.89
CA GLY A 79 -13.18 10.40 -7.59
C GLY A 79 -13.69 9.50 -8.71
N GLU A 80 -14.73 9.90 -9.44
CA GLU A 80 -15.25 9.11 -10.58
C GLU A 80 -14.24 9.02 -11.73
N GLY A 81 -13.66 10.17 -12.10
CA GLY A 81 -12.61 10.22 -13.12
C GLY A 81 -11.39 9.41 -12.74
N PHE A 82 -10.95 9.54 -11.48
CA PHE A 82 -9.83 8.77 -10.95
C PHE A 82 -10.11 7.26 -11.02
N ALA A 83 -11.24 6.80 -10.50
CA ALA A 83 -11.61 5.38 -10.49
C ALA A 83 -11.67 4.80 -11.92
N ARG A 84 -12.24 5.54 -12.88
CA ARG A 84 -12.27 5.15 -14.28
C ARG A 84 -10.85 5.02 -14.88
N ILE A 85 -9.95 5.97 -14.57
CA ILE A 85 -8.55 5.89 -15.01
C ILE A 85 -7.87 4.64 -14.42
N MET A 86 -8.11 4.32 -13.14
CA MET A 86 -7.59 3.09 -12.54
C MET A 86 -8.06 1.86 -13.31
N ARG A 87 -9.35 1.77 -13.59
CA ARG A 87 -9.96 0.65 -14.33
C ARG A 87 -9.36 0.47 -15.72
N VAL A 88 -9.33 1.54 -16.53
CA VAL A 88 -8.81 1.45 -17.90
C VAL A 88 -7.30 1.28 -17.99
N SER A 89 -6.58 1.56 -16.91
CA SER A 89 -5.15 1.31 -16.79
C SER A 89 -4.84 -0.14 -16.38
N GLY A 90 -5.80 -0.88 -15.84
CA GLY A 90 -5.66 -2.28 -15.47
C GLY A 90 -4.99 -2.52 -14.11
N VAL A 91 -5.11 -1.55 -13.16
CA VAL A 91 -4.74 -1.76 -11.76
C VAL A 91 -5.85 -2.49 -11.01
N ASP A 92 -5.50 -3.19 -9.94
CA ASP A 92 -6.45 -3.96 -9.14
C ASP A 92 -6.92 -3.18 -7.90
N ALA A 93 -6.05 -2.31 -7.36
CA ALA A 93 -6.31 -1.54 -6.16
C ALA A 93 -5.66 -0.16 -6.22
N ALA A 94 -6.19 0.79 -5.44
CA ALA A 94 -5.64 2.13 -5.34
C ALA A 94 -5.55 2.57 -3.87
N ILE A 95 -4.39 3.13 -3.50
CA ILE A 95 -4.17 3.74 -2.18
C ILE A 95 -4.64 5.19 -2.22
N GLY A 96 -5.41 5.58 -1.20
CA GLY A 96 -5.84 6.96 -0.98
C GLY A 96 -5.71 7.38 0.47
N PHE A 97 -5.38 8.67 0.66
CA PHE A 97 -5.28 9.35 1.96
C PHE A 97 -6.29 10.49 2.01
N PRO A 98 -7.50 10.30 2.56
CA PRO A 98 -8.61 11.24 2.47
C PRO A 98 -8.50 12.43 3.43
N HIS A 99 -7.38 13.15 3.39
CA HIS A 99 -7.12 14.31 4.25
C HIS A 99 -8.02 15.51 3.91
N SER A 100 -8.70 15.49 2.76
CA SER A 100 -9.70 16.51 2.38
C SER A 100 -11.08 16.31 3.05
N GLY A 101 -11.23 15.26 3.86
CA GLY A 101 -12.38 15.07 4.71
C GLY A 101 -13.30 13.92 4.32
N PRO A 102 -14.33 13.66 5.15
CA PRO A 102 -15.14 12.45 5.05
C PRO A 102 -15.99 12.36 3.76
N ARG A 103 -16.44 13.50 3.21
CA ARG A 103 -17.20 13.50 1.94
C ARG A 103 -16.35 13.00 0.76
N VAL A 104 -15.05 13.35 0.76
CA VAL A 104 -14.12 12.85 -0.26
C VAL A 104 -13.91 11.36 -0.08
N LEU A 105 -13.65 10.90 1.14
CA LEU A 105 -13.50 9.49 1.46
C LEU A 105 -14.69 8.66 0.95
N ILE A 106 -15.92 9.05 1.30
CA ILE A 106 -17.13 8.35 0.89
C ILE A 106 -17.25 8.29 -0.64
N SER A 107 -17.20 9.44 -1.30
CA SER A 107 -17.37 9.53 -2.74
C SER A 107 -16.33 8.72 -3.52
N TRP A 108 -15.05 8.77 -3.11
CA TRP A 108 -13.98 8.07 -3.80
C TRP A 108 -14.00 6.56 -3.55
N VAL A 109 -14.33 6.11 -2.33
CA VAL A 109 -14.51 4.67 -2.03
C VAL A 109 -15.63 4.08 -2.88
N GLU A 110 -16.78 4.78 -2.98
CA GLU A 110 -17.90 4.36 -3.82
C GLU A 110 -17.53 4.32 -5.30
N ALA A 111 -16.81 5.34 -5.79
CA ALA A 111 -16.36 5.41 -7.18
C ALA A 111 -15.41 4.25 -7.52
N LEU A 112 -14.42 3.98 -6.67
CA LEU A 112 -13.49 2.85 -6.85
C LEU A 112 -14.23 1.53 -6.90
N ARG A 113 -15.19 1.30 -5.99
CA ARG A 113 -15.99 0.06 -5.96
C ARG A 113 -16.85 -0.12 -7.20
N ARG A 114 -17.50 0.96 -7.69
CA ARG A 114 -18.26 0.91 -8.97
C ARG A 114 -17.39 0.45 -10.14
N GLU A 115 -16.13 0.87 -10.17
CA GLU A 115 -15.17 0.48 -11.20
C GLU A 115 -14.43 -0.85 -10.86
N ARG A 116 -14.83 -1.54 -9.79
CA ARG A 116 -14.22 -2.79 -9.32
C ARG A 116 -12.72 -2.65 -8.98
N ILE A 117 -12.33 -1.48 -8.49
CA ILE A 117 -11.01 -1.21 -7.94
C ILE A 117 -11.11 -1.29 -6.42
N ILE A 118 -10.19 -2.00 -5.79
CA ILE A 118 -10.19 -2.13 -4.34
C ILE A 118 -9.64 -0.85 -3.71
N PRO A 119 -10.41 -0.16 -2.86
CA PRO A 119 -9.90 0.98 -2.10
C PRO A 119 -8.99 0.50 -0.97
N ILE A 120 -7.82 1.09 -0.88
CA ILE A 120 -6.86 0.89 0.23
C ILE A 120 -6.69 2.23 0.92
N ILE A 121 -7.04 2.34 2.19
CA ILE A 121 -7.10 3.62 2.90
C ILE A 121 -5.92 3.79 3.85
N GLY A 122 -5.20 4.91 3.69
CA GLY A 122 -4.18 5.38 4.61
C GLY A 122 -4.67 6.59 5.42
N GLY A 123 -4.26 6.67 6.68
CA GLY A 123 -4.60 7.79 7.57
C GLY A 123 -3.37 8.56 8.04
N GLU A 124 -2.25 7.86 8.27
CA GLU A 124 -1.00 8.46 8.73
C GLU A 124 0.16 8.14 7.79
N MET A 125 1.02 9.13 7.57
CA MET A 125 2.23 9.02 6.74
C MET A 125 3.42 8.48 7.53
N THR A 126 4.38 7.86 6.84
CA THR A 126 5.55 7.22 7.44
C THR A 126 6.64 8.20 7.88
N HIS A 127 6.67 9.43 7.35
CA HIS A 127 7.66 10.45 7.71
C HIS A 127 7.28 11.19 8.98
N ASP A 128 8.28 11.78 9.65
CA ASP A 128 8.10 12.63 10.81
C ASP A 128 7.53 14.01 10.41
N GLY A 129 6.93 14.71 11.38
CA GLY A 129 6.35 16.03 11.14
C GLY A 129 5.01 15.99 10.38
N PHE A 130 4.30 14.87 10.40
CA PHE A 130 2.98 14.74 9.80
C PHE A 130 1.87 15.22 10.75
N LEU A 131 1.85 14.73 11.98
CA LEU A 131 0.87 15.10 13.00
C LEU A 131 1.25 16.39 13.73
N ARG A 132 0.28 17.07 14.32
CA ARG A 132 0.51 18.30 15.10
C ARG A 132 1.48 18.08 16.25
N SER A 133 1.40 16.97 16.96
CA SER A 133 2.35 16.60 18.02
C SER A 133 3.78 16.41 17.52
N GLU A 134 3.96 16.18 16.23
CA GLU A 134 5.25 16.09 15.54
C GLU A 134 5.68 17.40 14.87
N GLY A 135 4.91 18.50 15.03
CA GLY A 135 5.12 19.77 14.33
C GLY A 135 4.47 19.85 12.94
N GLY A 136 3.63 18.89 12.57
CA GLY A 136 2.91 18.85 11.29
C GLY A 136 1.59 19.62 11.29
N TYR A 137 0.84 19.45 10.21
CA TYR A 137 -0.42 20.18 9.99
C TYR A 137 -1.67 19.37 10.30
N ILE A 138 -1.54 18.04 10.43
CA ILE A 138 -2.68 17.12 10.60
C ILE A 138 -2.95 16.91 12.09
N CYS A 139 -4.21 17.02 12.51
CA CYS A 139 -4.62 16.75 13.90
C CYS A 139 -4.29 15.31 14.29
N ASP A 140 -3.90 15.10 15.54
CA ASP A 140 -3.44 13.79 16.03
C ASP A 140 -4.52 12.69 16.03
N ASP A 141 -5.78 13.06 16.10
CA ASP A 141 -6.94 12.17 16.03
C ASP A 141 -7.43 11.89 14.59
N ALA A 142 -6.96 12.67 13.61
CA ALA A 142 -7.42 12.54 12.23
C ALA A 142 -7.17 11.14 11.63
N PRO A 143 -6.00 10.48 11.80
CA PRO A 143 -5.79 9.14 11.27
C PRO A 143 -6.80 8.12 11.79
N LEU A 144 -7.05 8.11 13.10
CA LEU A 144 -8.03 7.19 13.69
C LEU A 144 -9.44 7.46 13.15
N SER A 145 -9.83 8.72 13.03
CA SER A 145 -11.13 9.12 12.47
C SER A 145 -11.28 8.65 11.02
N ILE A 146 -10.22 8.77 10.21
CA ILE A 146 -10.18 8.26 8.82
C ILE A 146 -10.38 6.74 8.79
N TYR A 147 -9.64 5.99 9.60
CA TYR A 147 -9.77 4.53 9.65
C TYR A 147 -11.14 4.08 10.10
N MET A 148 -11.70 4.72 11.14
CA MET A 148 -13.03 4.36 11.64
C MET A 148 -14.14 4.67 10.63
N THR A 149 -14.11 5.82 9.99
CA THR A 149 -15.06 6.15 8.90
C THR A 149 -14.93 5.16 7.75
N SER A 150 -13.71 4.77 7.39
CA SER A 150 -13.46 3.78 6.34
C SER A 150 -14.02 2.40 6.71
N ALA A 151 -13.86 1.99 7.97
CA ALA A 151 -14.42 0.74 8.50
C ALA A 151 -15.95 0.74 8.44
N ASP A 152 -16.58 1.85 8.80
CA ASP A 152 -18.05 2.02 8.72
C ASP A 152 -18.55 1.96 7.26
N LEU A 153 -17.72 2.32 6.29
CA LEU A 153 -17.99 2.13 4.86
C LEU A 153 -17.71 0.71 4.37
N GLY A 154 -17.25 -0.21 5.24
CA GLY A 154 -16.91 -1.57 4.89
C GLY A 154 -15.63 -1.69 4.05
N VAL A 155 -14.67 -0.76 4.20
CA VAL A 155 -13.32 -0.93 3.64
C VAL A 155 -12.60 -2.02 4.42
N GLU A 156 -11.89 -2.89 3.70
CA GLU A 156 -11.16 -4.02 4.30
C GLU A 156 -9.63 -3.86 4.23
N HIS A 157 -9.12 -2.91 3.44
CA HIS A 157 -7.69 -2.75 3.16
C HIS A 157 -7.17 -1.40 3.67
N TYR A 158 -6.08 -1.43 4.43
CA TYR A 158 -5.55 -0.26 5.12
C TYR A 158 -4.03 -0.15 4.99
N VAL A 159 -3.53 1.08 4.81
CA VAL A 159 -2.10 1.39 4.93
C VAL A 159 -1.82 1.89 6.33
N LEU A 160 -0.90 1.24 7.05
CA LEU A 160 -0.45 1.62 8.38
C LEU A 160 1.06 1.87 8.39
N PRO A 161 1.57 2.93 9.05
CA PRO A 161 2.98 3.31 8.99
C PRO A 161 3.86 2.38 9.83
N ALA A 162 4.66 1.50 9.20
CA ALA A 162 5.58 0.62 9.93
C ALA A 162 6.70 1.38 10.66
N SER A 163 7.12 2.54 10.16
CA SER A 163 8.08 3.41 10.87
C SER A 163 7.55 3.97 12.19
N LYS A 164 6.25 3.87 12.44
CA LYS A 164 5.55 4.31 13.64
C LYS A 164 4.74 3.14 14.23
N ILE A 165 5.37 2.00 14.35
CA ILE A 165 4.72 0.70 14.57
C ILE A 165 3.85 0.64 15.83
N ALA A 166 4.21 1.35 16.91
CA ALA A 166 3.38 1.41 18.10
C ALA A 166 2.02 2.09 17.86
N ARG A 167 1.97 3.10 16.99
CA ARG A 167 0.69 3.70 16.55
C ARG A 167 -0.04 2.81 15.56
N ALA A 168 0.70 2.18 14.63
CA ALA A 168 0.13 1.25 13.67
C ALA A 168 -0.62 0.09 14.36
N LEU A 169 -0.08 -0.46 15.44
CA LEU A 169 -0.74 -1.48 16.25
C LEU A 169 -2.05 -0.98 16.88
N LYS A 170 -2.08 0.23 17.42
CA LYS A 170 -3.32 0.84 17.96
C LYS A 170 -4.38 1.03 16.89
N TYR A 171 -3.99 1.46 15.69
CA TYR A 171 -4.91 1.57 14.55
C TYR A 171 -5.42 0.20 14.11
N ALA A 172 -4.53 -0.79 14.02
CA ALA A 172 -4.91 -2.15 13.64
C ALA A 172 -5.90 -2.78 14.63
N GLU A 173 -5.71 -2.58 15.92
CA GLU A 173 -6.64 -3.02 16.97
C GLU A 173 -8.03 -2.37 16.79
N ALA A 174 -8.08 -1.04 16.64
CA ALA A 174 -9.32 -0.31 16.44
C ALA A 174 -10.07 -0.73 15.18
N ILE A 175 -9.35 -0.93 14.06
CA ILE A 175 -9.90 -1.40 12.80
C ILE A 175 -10.46 -2.82 12.96
N SER A 176 -9.70 -3.72 13.60
CA SER A 176 -10.09 -5.13 13.77
C SER A 176 -11.28 -5.32 14.69
N ALA A 177 -11.58 -4.33 15.55
CA ALA A 177 -12.82 -4.33 16.34
C ALA A 177 -14.08 -4.12 15.48
N LYS A 178 -13.96 -3.58 14.26
CA LYS A 178 -15.08 -3.30 13.35
C LYS A 178 -15.05 -4.16 12.06
N VAL A 179 -13.87 -4.52 11.59
CA VAL A 179 -13.68 -5.21 10.32
C VAL A 179 -13.18 -6.63 10.56
N ASN A 180 -13.89 -7.61 10.02
CA ASN A 180 -13.46 -9.00 10.12
C ASN A 180 -12.32 -9.29 9.12
N ASN A 181 -11.18 -9.78 9.63
CA ASN A 181 -10.00 -10.10 8.84
C ASN A 181 -9.49 -8.94 7.94
N PRO A 182 -9.21 -7.75 8.48
CA PRO A 182 -8.71 -6.64 7.69
C PRO A 182 -7.35 -6.97 7.08
N VAL A 183 -7.03 -6.32 5.97
CA VAL A 183 -5.74 -6.44 5.27
C VAL A 183 -4.90 -5.21 5.56
N PHE A 184 -3.74 -5.40 6.17
CA PHE A 184 -2.81 -4.33 6.51
C PHE A 184 -1.61 -4.30 5.58
N LEU A 185 -1.35 -3.13 5.00
CA LEU A 185 -0.21 -2.84 4.14
C LEU A 185 0.74 -1.91 4.92
N LEU A 186 1.97 -2.33 5.13
CA LEU A 186 2.92 -1.67 6.02
C LEU A 186 4.11 -1.10 5.24
N PRO A 187 4.08 0.16 4.78
CA PRO A 187 5.24 0.87 4.26
C PRO A 187 6.14 1.38 5.40
N GLY A 188 7.41 1.68 5.06
CA GLY A 188 8.36 2.27 5.99
C GLY A 188 9.08 1.26 6.87
N VAL A 189 9.12 -0.01 6.45
CA VAL A 189 9.90 -1.05 7.13
C VAL A 189 11.38 -0.78 6.92
N GLY A 190 12.12 -0.57 8.01
CA GLY A 190 13.58 -0.57 8.03
C GLY A 190 14.11 -2.00 7.97
N LEU A 191 15.11 -2.22 7.09
CA LEU A 191 15.79 -3.51 6.99
C LEU A 191 17.23 -3.45 7.53
N ASP A 192 17.65 -2.29 8.02
CA ASP A 192 18.94 -2.09 8.64
C ASP A 192 18.85 -2.48 10.13
N GLY A 193 19.76 -3.33 10.58
CA GLY A 193 19.75 -3.83 11.97
C GLY A 193 18.72 -4.93 12.25
N GLU A 194 18.36 -5.13 13.50
CA GLU A 194 17.36 -6.12 13.94
C GLU A 194 15.94 -5.69 13.56
N ILE A 195 15.07 -6.66 13.32
CA ILE A 195 13.64 -6.39 13.07
C ILE A 195 13.00 -5.95 14.39
N ASP A 196 12.26 -4.85 14.32
CA ASP A 196 11.53 -4.32 15.48
C ASP A 196 10.58 -5.39 16.05
N PRO A 197 10.66 -5.72 17.35
CA PRO A 197 9.77 -6.70 17.97
C PRO A 197 8.28 -6.39 17.79
N LEU A 198 7.89 -5.10 17.76
CA LEU A 198 6.51 -4.69 17.50
C LEU A 198 6.08 -4.97 16.05
N LEU A 199 7.00 -4.90 15.09
CA LEU A 199 6.71 -5.33 13.72
C LEU A 199 6.47 -6.84 13.66
N SER A 200 7.28 -7.62 14.37
CA SER A 200 7.09 -9.07 14.48
C SER A 200 5.75 -9.40 15.15
N GLN A 201 5.37 -8.66 16.19
CA GLN A 201 4.07 -8.76 16.83
C GLN A 201 2.94 -8.44 15.82
N MET A 202 3.04 -7.36 15.05
CA MET A 202 2.06 -6.99 14.03
C MET A 202 1.87 -8.10 13.00
N VAL A 203 2.96 -8.67 12.48
CA VAL A 203 2.92 -9.76 11.50
C VAL A 203 2.32 -11.03 12.08
N SER A 204 2.58 -11.36 13.35
CA SER A 204 2.06 -12.59 13.99
C SER A 204 0.61 -12.46 14.45
N SER A 205 0.19 -11.28 14.90
CA SER A 205 -1.15 -11.05 15.49
C SER A 205 -2.27 -10.95 14.45
N TYR A 206 -1.96 -10.56 13.22
CA TYR A 206 -2.97 -10.37 12.17
C TYR A 206 -2.77 -11.34 11.02
N ARG A 207 -3.88 -11.83 10.47
CA ARG A 207 -3.86 -12.82 9.40
C ARG A 207 -3.33 -12.24 8.09
N ASN A 208 -3.81 -11.08 7.69
CA ASN A 208 -3.49 -10.50 6.38
C ASN A 208 -2.57 -9.29 6.55
N VAL A 209 -1.26 -9.51 6.41
CA VAL A 209 -0.24 -8.46 6.58
C VAL A 209 0.73 -8.48 5.40
N HIS A 210 0.88 -7.34 4.73
CA HIS A 210 1.79 -7.17 3.62
C HIS A 210 2.77 -6.03 3.86
N LEU A 211 4.06 -6.32 3.76
CA LEU A 211 5.10 -5.31 3.93
C LEU A 211 5.43 -4.67 2.59
N ILE A 212 5.32 -3.35 2.48
CA ILE A 212 5.67 -2.61 1.26
C ILE A 212 7.16 -2.26 1.30
N LEU A 213 7.93 -2.88 0.42
CA LEU A 213 9.38 -2.70 0.33
C LEU A 213 9.76 -2.01 -0.98
N GLY A 214 10.48 -0.89 -0.87
CA GLY A 214 11.01 -0.13 -2.00
C GLY A 214 12.53 -0.25 -2.09
N ARG A 215 13.26 0.63 -1.40
CA ARG A 215 14.72 0.80 -1.51
C ARG A 215 15.54 -0.48 -1.45
N ALA A 216 15.16 -1.42 -0.59
CA ALA A 216 15.87 -2.70 -0.44
C ALA A 216 15.79 -3.59 -1.70
N LEU A 217 14.75 -3.42 -2.53
CA LEU A 217 14.49 -4.23 -3.72
C LEU A 217 14.73 -3.47 -5.03
N MET A 218 14.83 -2.14 -5.00
CA MET A 218 15.02 -1.29 -6.18
C MET A 218 16.49 -1.19 -6.57
N ARG A 219 17.07 -2.32 -6.99
CA ARG A 219 18.49 -2.42 -7.36
C ARG A 219 18.69 -3.28 -8.60
N ARG A 220 19.66 -2.89 -9.45
CA ARG A 220 19.93 -3.56 -10.74
C ARG A 220 20.49 -4.98 -10.58
N ASP A 221 21.13 -5.28 -9.46
CA ASP A 221 21.73 -6.58 -9.11
C ASP A 221 20.83 -7.43 -8.20
N LEU A 222 19.52 -7.15 -8.19
CA LEU A 222 18.55 -7.91 -7.39
C LEU A 222 18.57 -9.39 -7.79
N SER A 223 18.86 -10.26 -6.81
CA SER A 223 18.80 -11.71 -6.97
C SER A 223 17.59 -12.31 -6.23
N ARG A 224 17.13 -13.46 -6.70
CA ARG A 224 16.07 -14.25 -6.05
C ARG A 224 16.42 -14.55 -4.59
N ASP A 225 17.64 -15.05 -4.34
CA ASP A 225 18.10 -15.41 -2.99
C ASP A 225 18.08 -14.23 -2.02
N HIS A 226 18.36 -13.01 -2.52
CA HIS A 226 18.29 -11.80 -1.70
C HIS A 226 16.85 -11.53 -1.24
N VAL A 227 15.88 -11.62 -2.14
CA VAL A 227 14.45 -11.42 -1.84
C VAL A 227 13.95 -12.49 -0.88
N GLU A 228 14.26 -13.75 -1.11
CA GLU A 228 13.87 -14.87 -0.25
C GLU A 228 14.45 -14.75 1.17
N ARG A 229 15.70 -14.29 1.30
CA ARG A 229 16.30 -14.00 2.63
C ARG A 229 15.53 -12.89 3.35
N ILE A 230 15.13 -11.83 2.66
CA ILE A 230 14.32 -10.74 3.24
C ILE A 230 12.98 -11.29 3.74
N ILE A 231 12.28 -12.07 2.92
CA ILE A 231 10.97 -12.65 3.26
C ILE A 231 11.08 -13.53 4.52
N ARG A 232 12.09 -14.41 4.59
CA ARG A 232 12.34 -15.25 5.78
C ARG A 232 12.66 -14.43 7.01
N ARG A 233 13.52 -13.41 6.87
CA ARG A 233 13.92 -12.54 7.98
C ARG A 233 12.73 -11.77 8.56
N LEU A 234 11.76 -11.42 7.75
CA LEU A 234 10.55 -10.68 8.15
C LEU A 234 9.45 -11.59 8.72
N GLY A 235 9.68 -12.90 8.82
CA GLY A 235 8.70 -13.83 9.39
C GLY A 235 7.42 -13.96 8.54
N LEU A 236 7.51 -13.70 7.24
CA LEU A 236 6.38 -13.79 6.31
C LEU A 236 6.16 -15.22 5.79
N ARG A 237 7.05 -16.11 6.18
CA ARG A 237 7.03 -17.56 5.94
C ARG A 237 7.60 -18.30 7.12
#